data_fc0690c2028a6e59f7302d1812b130c1
#
_entry.id   fc0690c2028a6e59f7302d1812b130c1
#
_cell.length_a   1.000
_cell.length_b   1.000
_cell.length_c   1.000
_cell.angle_alpha   90.00
_cell.angle_beta   90.00
_cell.angle_gamma   90.00
#
_symmetry.space_group_name_H-M   'P 1'
#
loop_
_entity.id
_entity.type
_entity.pdbx_description
1 polymer ?
#
loop_
_entity_poly.entity_id
_entity_poly.type
_entity_poly.pdbx_seq_one_letter_code
_entity_poly.pdbx_strand_id
1 'polypeptide(L)'
;MIRLLIALILFSIHIGGFADERQREIEYEAINLVIKKYGKGLENRLKGTGVTPSYRSWYENDCFVSIAAGTYQEDTWSAMKWFSVNVCSESAEIMESE
;
A
#
# COMPACT_ATOMS: atom_id res chain seq x y z
N MET A 1 -23.77 -3.01 33.11
CA MET A 1 -23.08 -4.25 32.96
C MET A 1 -22.81 -4.62 31.53
N ILE A 2 -23.88 -4.75 30.75
CA ILE A 2 -23.70 -5.07 29.36
C ILE A 2 -22.85 -4.02 28.65
N ARG A 3 -23.06 -2.75 29.04
CA ARG A 3 -22.27 -1.68 28.45
C ARG A 3 -20.79 -1.85 28.76
N LEU A 4 -20.49 -2.29 29.97
CA LEU A 4 -19.11 -2.44 30.36
C LEU A 4 -18.44 -3.51 29.53
N LEU A 5 -19.14 -4.61 29.29
CA LEU A 5 -18.61 -5.68 28.45
C LEU A 5 -18.37 -5.21 27.05
N ILE A 6 -19.32 -4.46 26.51
CA ILE A 6 -19.18 -3.94 25.16
C ILE A 6 -17.99 -3.00 25.09
N ALA A 7 -17.84 -2.18 26.12
CA ALA A 7 -16.70 -1.26 26.14
C ALA A 7 -15.38 -2.00 26.15
N LEU A 8 -15.32 -3.10 26.89
CA LEU A 8 -14.09 -3.88 26.93
C LEU A 8 -13.79 -4.51 25.59
N ILE A 9 -14.83 -5.03 24.94
CA ILE A 9 -14.64 -5.61 23.62
C ILE A 9 -14.18 -4.55 22.63
N LEU A 10 -14.80 -3.39 22.67
CA LEU A 10 -14.40 -2.29 21.81
C LEU A 10 -12.97 -1.86 22.07
N PHE A 11 -12.59 -1.87 23.34
CA PHE A 11 -11.24 -1.49 23.69
C PHE A 11 -10.22 -2.46 23.10
N SER A 12 -10.53 -3.76 23.15
CA SER A 12 -9.66 -4.75 22.55
C SER A 12 -9.52 -4.56 21.06
N ILE A 13 -10.65 -4.30 20.40
CA ILE A 13 -10.64 -4.04 18.98
C ILE A 13 -9.85 -2.77 18.69
N HIS A 14 -9.99 -1.78 19.54
CA HIS A 14 -9.30 -0.52 19.38
C HIS A 14 -7.77 -0.71 19.43
N ILE A 15 -7.31 -1.56 20.33
CA ILE A 15 -5.89 -1.84 20.43
C ILE A 15 -5.40 -2.47 19.13
N GLY A 16 -6.15 -3.42 18.60
CA GLY A 16 -5.83 -3.99 17.32
C GLY A 16 -5.84 -2.95 16.23
N GLY A 17 -6.80 -2.00 16.34
CA GLY A 17 -6.90 -0.94 15.37
C GLY A 17 -5.68 -0.04 15.35
N PHE A 18 -5.09 0.20 16.52
CA PHE A 18 -3.88 1.02 16.57
C PHE A 18 -2.75 0.38 15.78
N ALA A 19 -2.53 -0.94 15.98
CA ALA A 19 -1.49 -1.63 15.25
C ALA A 19 -1.77 -1.59 13.76
N ASP A 20 -3.03 -1.80 13.39
CA ASP A 20 -3.41 -1.77 11.98
C ASP A 20 -3.27 -0.38 11.39
N GLU A 21 -3.58 0.66 12.17
CA GLU A 21 -3.45 2.01 11.70
C GLU A 21 -2.00 2.36 11.41
N ARG A 22 -1.11 1.97 12.32
CA ARG A 22 0.30 2.26 12.10
C ARG A 22 0.81 1.56 10.86
N GLN A 23 0.43 0.31 10.69
CA GLN A 23 0.84 -0.44 9.51
C GLN A 23 0.30 0.20 8.25
N ARG A 24 -0.96 0.63 8.27
CA ARG A 24 -1.56 1.28 7.12
C ARG A 24 -0.87 2.59 6.79
N GLU A 25 -0.49 3.36 7.81
CA GLU A 25 0.22 4.61 7.56
C GLU A 25 1.54 4.35 6.88
N ILE A 26 2.25 3.32 7.32
CA ILE A 26 3.51 2.97 6.71
C ILE A 26 3.29 2.54 5.26
N GLU A 27 2.25 1.76 5.00
CA GLU A 27 1.95 1.34 3.65
C GLU A 27 1.56 2.50 2.76
N TYR A 28 0.78 3.46 3.29
CA TYR A 28 0.43 4.64 2.53
C TYR A 28 1.65 5.48 2.21
N GLU A 29 2.53 5.62 3.16
CA GLU A 29 3.76 6.37 2.91
C GLU A 29 4.58 5.70 1.83
N ALA A 30 4.65 4.37 1.85
CA ALA A 30 5.39 3.64 0.83
C ALA A 30 4.76 3.85 -0.55
N ILE A 31 3.44 3.79 -0.64
CA ILE A 31 2.75 4.02 -1.90
C ILE A 31 3.02 5.42 -2.40
N ASN A 32 2.98 6.41 -1.51
CA ASN A 32 3.22 7.78 -1.91
C ASN A 32 4.64 7.97 -2.42
N LEU A 33 5.62 7.28 -1.85
CA LEU A 33 6.98 7.36 -2.34
C LEU A 33 7.09 6.79 -3.76
N VAL A 34 6.38 5.69 -4.03
CA VAL A 34 6.37 5.13 -5.37
C VAL A 34 5.69 6.08 -6.34
N ILE A 35 4.55 6.64 -5.96
CA ILE A 35 3.84 7.56 -6.84
C ILE A 35 4.68 8.79 -7.14
N LYS A 36 5.34 9.31 -6.13
CA LYS A 36 6.15 10.51 -6.29
C LYS A 36 7.29 10.26 -7.26
N LYS A 37 7.90 9.09 -7.20
CA LYS A 37 9.07 8.82 -8.02
C LYS A 37 8.72 8.23 -9.37
N TYR A 38 7.71 7.38 -9.44
CA TYR A 38 7.42 6.60 -10.65
C TYR A 38 6.02 6.83 -11.20
N GLY A 39 5.17 7.56 -10.50
CA GLY A 39 3.77 7.66 -10.88
C GLY A 39 3.55 8.23 -12.24
N LYS A 40 4.29 9.28 -12.61
CA LYS A 40 4.14 9.90 -13.91
C LYS A 40 4.48 8.92 -15.03
N GLY A 41 5.54 8.14 -14.84
CA GLY A 41 5.92 7.16 -15.84
C GLY A 41 4.86 6.10 -16.02
N LEU A 42 4.26 5.67 -14.91
CA LEU A 42 3.21 4.67 -14.99
C LEU A 42 1.96 5.23 -15.68
N GLU A 43 1.60 6.46 -15.36
CA GLU A 43 0.46 7.10 -16.00
C GLU A 43 0.70 7.28 -17.48
N ASN A 44 1.91 7.65 -17.85
CA ASN A 44 2.24 7.84 -19.26
C ASN A 44 2.12 6.55 -20.05
N ARG A 45 2.50 5.43 -19.43
CA ARG A 45 2.39 4.14 -20.11
C ARG A 45 0.94 3.77 -20.37
N LEU A 46 0.03 4.25 -19.53
CA LEU A 46 -1.38 3.94 -19.67
C LEU A 46 -2.17 5.03 -20.36
N LYS A 47 -1.47 6.06 -20.83
CA LYS A 47 -2.13 7.19 -21.46
C LYS A 47 -2.89 6.73 -22.70
N GLY A 48 -4.12 7.18 -22.80
CA GLY A 48 -4.96 6.83 -23.94
C GLY A 48 -5.72 5.53 -23.78
N THR A 49 -5.46 4.78 -22.72
CA THR A 49 -6.18 3.52 -22.51
C THR A 49 -7.42 3.69 -21.69
N GLY A 50 -7.56 4.82 -20.98
CA GLY A 50 -8.66 4.99 -20.04
C GLY A 50 -8.48 4.28 -18.75
N VAL A 51 -7.31 3.69 -18.51
CA VAL A 51 -7.02 2.93 -17.33
C VAL A 51 -6.02 3.69 -16.48
N THR A 52 -6.23 3.67 -15.16
CA THR A 52 -5.29 4.29 -14.23
C THR A 52 -4.63 3.22 -13.40
N PRO A 53 -3.39 3.45 -12.97
CA PRO A 53 -2.73 2.45 -12.13
C PRO A 53 -3.34 2.43 -10.75
N SER A 54 -3.35 1.25 -10.15
CA SER A 54 -3.71 1.07 -8.77
C SER A 54 -2.58 0.35 -8.07
N TYR A 55 -2.50 0.54 -6.76
CA TYR A 55 -1.34 0.09 -6.01
C TYR A 55 -1.78 -0.85 -4.91
N ARG A 56 -0.99 -1.89 -4.70
CA ARG A 56 -1.18 -2.81 -3.58
C ARG A 56 0.11 -2.86 -2.79
N SER A 57 -0.02 -3.07 -1.49
CA SER A 57 1.12 -3.03 -0.60
C SER A 57 1.18 -4.29 0.22
N TRP A 58 2.39 -4.69 0.56
CA TRP A 58 2.67 -5.81 1.45
C TRP A 58 3.67 -5.33 2.48
N TYR A 59 3.18 -5.21 3.69
CA TYR A 59 3.97 -4.74 4.82
C TYR A 59 4.95 -5.84 5.25
N GLU A 60 6.22 -5.51 5.37
CA GLU A 60 7.20 -6.46 5.86
C GLU A 60 7.66 -6.09 7.25
N ASN A 61 7.98 -4.83 7.46
CA ASN A 61 8.29 -4.31 8.80
C ASN A 61 8.14 -2.80 8.72
N ASP A 62 8.50 -2.12 9.81
CA ASP A 62 8.25 -0.69 9.89
C ASP A 62 9.05 0.13 8.89
N CYS A 63 10.07 -0.44 8.29
CA CYS A 63 10.86 0.27 7.29
C CYS A 63 10.61 -0.22 5.87
N PHE A 64 10.29 -1.50 5.69
CA PHE A 64 10.24 -2.07 4.35
C PHE A 64 8.84 -2.49 3.97
N VAL A 65 8.42 -2.06 2.79
CA VAL A 65 7.12 -2.40 2.22
C VAL A 65 7.34 -2.74 0.76
N SER A 66 6.70 -3.81 0.30
CA SER A 66 6.68 -4.12 -1.12
C SER A 66 5.43 -3.52 -1.73
N ILE A 67 5.57 -2.87 -2.87
CA ILE A 67 4.47 -2.23 -3.56
C ILE A 67 4.37 -2.80 -4.96
N ALA A 68 3.15 -3.08 -5.40
CA ALA A 68 2.92 -3.46 -6.78
C ALA A 68 1.98 -2.46 -7.40
N ALA A 69 2.37 -1.93 -8.55
CA ALA A 69 1.50 -1.08 -9.35
C ALA A 69 0.89 -1.96 -10.43
N GLY A 70 -0.41 -1.86 -10.60
CA GLY A 70 -1.09 -2.71 -11.55
C GLY A 70 -2.36 -2.06 -12.05
N THR A 71 -3.11 -2.81 -12.81
CA THR A 71 -4.36 -2.34 -13.38
C THR A 71 -5.42 -3.40 -13.24
N TYR A 72 -6.66 -2.93 -13.25
CA TYR A 72 -7.82 -3.81 -13.31
C TYR A 72 -8.27 -3.93 -14.75
N GLN A 73 -8.49 -5.15 -15.17
CA GLN A 73 -9.19 -5.40 -16.43
C GLN A 73 -10.39 -6.24 -16.07
N GLU A 74 -11.55 -5.64 -16.22
CA GLU A 74 -12.78 -6.21 -15.72
C GLU A 74 -12.63 -6.41 -14.23
N ASP A 75 -12.67 -7.61 -13.73
CA ASP A 75 -12.55 -7.84 -12.29
C ASP A 75 -11.20 -8.38 -11.88
N THR A 76 -10.25 -8.41 -12.80
CA THR A 76 -8.97 -9.01 -12.53
C THR A 76 -7.89 -7.94 -12.43
N TRP A 77 -7.16 -7.96 -11.32
CA TRP A 77 -6.05 -7.05 -11.12
C TRP A 77 -4.76 -7.75 -11.52
N SER A 78 -3.92 -7.06 -12.29
CA SER A 78 -2.63 -7.60 -12.73
C SER A 78 -1.55 -6.61 -12.42
N ALA A 79 -0.44 -7.09 -11.89
CA ALA A 79 0.69 -6.24 -11.57
C ALA A 79 1.47 -5.91 -12.83
N MET A 80 1.86 -4.63 -12.94
CA MET A 80 2.72 -4.17 -14.01
C MET A 80 4.15 -4.03 -13.54
N LYS A 81 4.35 -3.63 -12.31
CA LYS A 81 5.66 -3.28 -11.80
C LYS A 81 5.69 -3.52 -10.30
N TRP A 82 6.82 -3.98 -9.83
CA TRP A 82 7.03 -4.20 -8.39
C TRP A 82 8.11 -3.27 -7.88
N PHE A 83 7.93 -2.80 -6.66
CA PHE A 83 8.85 -1.86 -6.05
C PHE A 83 9.19 -2.32 -4.64
N SER A 84 10.43 -2.11 -4.24
CA SER A 84 10.85 -2.26 -2.86
C SER A 84 11.00 -0.86 -2.27
N VAL A 85 10.32 -0.61 -1.16
CA VAL A 85 10.30 0.72 -0.58
C VAL A 85 10.86 0.65 0.83
N ASN A 86 11.76 1.58 1.12
CA ASN A 86 12.27 1.77 2.47
C ASN A 86 11.76 3.12 2.95
N VAL A 87 10.72 3.10 3.79
CA VAL A 87 10.13 4.34 4.25
C VAL A 87 11.03 5.05 5.24
N CYS A 88 11.90 4.32 5.93
CA CYS A 88 12.81 4.92 6.89
C CYS A 88 13.85 5.79 6.19
N SER A 89 14.29 5.41 5.02
CA SER A 89 15.24 6.20 4.24
C SER A 89 14.54 6.96 3.11
N GLU A 90 13.23 6.80 2.98
CA GLU A 90 12.42 7.49 1.97
C GLU A 90 12.93 7.18 0.56
N SER A 91 13.15 5.91 0.28
CA SER A 91 13.62 5.48 -1.02
C SER A 91 12.70 4.41 -1.57
N ALA A 92 12.57 4.40 -2.90
CA ALA A 92 11.78 3.40 -3.59
C ALA A 92 12.55 2.96 -4.83
N GLU A 93 12.62 1.66 -5.05
CA GLU A 93 13.37 1.11 -6.16
C GLU A 93 12.57 0.05 -6.87
N ILE A 94 12.77 -0.05 -8.18
CA ILE A 94 12.11 -1.08 -8.97
C ILE A 94 12.75 -2.42 -8.66
N MET A 95 11.92 -3.40 -8.36
CA MET A 95 12.41 -4.77 -8.19
C MET A 95 12.49 -5.42 -9.55
N GLU A 96 13.60 -6.11 -9.78
CA GLU A 96 13.70 -6.82 -11.02
C GLU A 96 12.87 -8.06 -10.95
N SER A 97 12.01 -8.25 -11.92
CA SER A 97 11.23 -9.44 -11.93
C SER A 97 11.83 -10.42 -12.88
N GLU A 98 11.75 -11.59 -12.55
CA GLU A 98 12.29 -12.58 -13.33
C GLU A 98 11.58 -13.00 -14.34
#